data_1d247fe2a99021616288a2c58034a18b
#
_entry.id   1d247fe2a99021616288a2c58034a18b
#
_cell.length_a   1.000
_cell.length_b   1.000
_cell.length_c   1.000
_cell.angle_alpha   90.00
_cell.angle_beta   90.00
_cell.angle_gamma   90.00
#
_symmetry.space_group_name_H-M   'P 1'
#
loop_
_entity.id
_entity.type
_entity.pdbx_description
1 polymer ?
#
loop_
_entity_poly.entity_id
_entity_poly.type
_entity_poly.pdbx_seq_one_letter_code
_entity_poly.pdbx_strand_id
1 'polypeptide(L)'
;VRKVKNLLTGQAPTEDDVTAVVNTGPAGLRNLVDSWAGTPEFRDRMIYFFRNTFQQQGFIAAEDFKLQLLLNGGFDFGSNQIGDDAYVRLLQNLEDSFALTAWQLIADGKPFSEVLTTNRFMMTNALKSLYLQIEMPNDRARGATPLAWKIDSSAVPIPLEDSINPASPNYMTFSDELPIAVRTARTPNCQGTAGMINAFTGNGRLFQRLLGFVDQVQDAAGVTVCADHAVKPYFTPEDVNNWSWVTVRPLAAGETRLLSYDLPNIRKATELGLGIPRFGFYTTPSYLALWNTNDSNQHRVTANQTLLVALGQSFTSASAITPISTPGLDSSHSVSGTECYGCHKSLDPLRQFWATQMDYNDRNDFPTRAANGIPANTRPTTIGGTFAFGNVNAVGANMAAFGPMLLQVADPDMITRFAISMTQALCFYANSSACAEADPEFRRIAQAFQSSNYNFKTLISEIFTSPLVTAASNTMTFGMNGV
;
A
#
# COMPACT_ATOMS: atom_id res chain seq x y z
N VAL A 1 32.24 14.86 3.38
CA VAL A 1 32.25 13.44 3.73
C VAL A 1 31.24 13.14 4.85
N ARG A 2 31.39 13.77 6.04
CA ARG A 2 30.61 13.46 7.25
C ARG A 2 29.08 13.54 7.03
N LYS A 3 28.58 14.64 6.44
CA LYS A 3 27.15 14.80 6.16
C LYS A 3 26.64 13.69 5.25
N VAL A 4 27.35 13.44 4.15
CA VAL A 4 26.91 12.47 3.12
C VAL A 4 26.91 11.05 3.67
N LYS A 5 27.97 10.60 4.34
CA LYS A 5 28.03 9.26 4.92
C LYS A 5 26.93 9.04 5.97
N ASN A 6 26.75 10.02 6.85
CA ASN A 6 25.70 9.93 7.88
C ASN A 6 24.29 9.82 7.25
N LEU A 7 24.00 10.60 6.22
CA LEU A 7 22.71 10.54 5.52
C LEU A 7 22.49 9.18 4.84
N LEU A 8 23.53 8.65 4.18
CA LEU A 8 23.42 7.41 3.41
C LEU A 8 23.52 6.15 4.27
N THR A 9 24.27 6.16 5.38
CA THR A 9 24.52 4.95 6.17
C THR A 9 24.18 5.09 7.65
N GLY A 10 23.94 6.30 8.15
CA GLY A 10 23.78 6.56 9.58
C GLY A 10 25.09 6.53 10.38
N GLN A 11 26.24 6.38 9.71
CA GLN A 11 27.55 6.22 10.34
C GLN A 11 28.42 7.46 10.19
N ALA A 12 29.39 7.58 11.09
CA ALA A 12 30.46 8.56 10.94
C ALA A 12 31.49 8.10 9.87
N PRO A 13 32.19 9.03 9.18
CA PRO A 13 33.26 8.64 8.28
C PRO A 13 34.45 8.06 9.05
N THR A 14 35.14 7.14 8.41
CA THR A 14 36.48 6.69 8.87
C THR A 14 37.56 7.66 8.44
N GLU A 15 38.75 7.55 9.01
CA GLU A 15 39.93 8.33 8.56
C GLU A 15 40.25 8.06 7.07
N ASP A 16 40.05 6.81 6.62
CA ASP A 16 40.28 6.46 5.21
C ASP A 16 39.28 7.15 4.28
N ASP A 17 38.00 7.25 4.68
CA ASP A 17 36.96 7.99 3.92
C ASP A 17 37.38 9.47 3.77
N VAL A 18 37.86 10.08 4.85
CA VAL A 18 38.28 11.47 4.85
C VAL A 18 39.52 11.65 3.95
N THR A 19 40.52 10.80 4.11
CA THR A 19 41.76 10.80 3.36
C THR A 19 41.52 10.62 1.86
N ALA A 20 40.58 9.71 1.48
CA ALA A 20 40.20 9.49 0.09
C ALA A 20 39.69 10.79 -0.56
N VAL A 21 38.82 11.54 0.15
CA VAL A 21 38.27 12.79 -0.40
C VAL A 21 39.29 13.92 -0.37
N VAL A 22 40.14 14.01 0.66
CA VAL A 22 41.21 15.01 0.72
C VAL A 22 42.15 14.84 -0.47
N ASN A 23 42.52 13.62 -0.83
CA ASN A 23 43.46 13.33 -1.88
C ASN A 23 42.90 13.44 -3.31
N THR A 24 41.61 13.15 -3.49
CA THR A 24 41.01 13.03 -4.83
C THR A 24 39.80 13.94 -5.08
N GLY A 25 39.42 14.74 -4.08
CA GLY A 25 38.33 15.70 -4.19
C GLY A 25 36.95 15.06 -4.48
N PRO A 26 36.14 15.68 -5.36
CA PRO A 26 34.78 15.18 -5.68
C PRO A 26 34.77 13.75 -6.23
N ALA A 27 35.78 13.33 -6.97
CA ALA A 27 35.88 11.97 -7.49
C ALA A 27 36.00 10.93 -6.37
N GLY A 28 36.78 11.25 -5.32
CA GLY A 28 36.86 10.40 -4.13
C GLY A 28 35.53 10.27 -3.40
N LEU A 29 34.80 11.38 -3.29
CA LEU A 29 33.47 11.32 -2.70
C LEU A 29 32.51 10.45 -3.51
N ARG A 30 32.53 10.53 -4.86
CA ARG A 30 31.71 9.71 -5.74
C ARG A 30 32.00 8.23 -5.55
N ASN A 31 33.26 7.83 -5.53
CA ASN A 31 33.66 6.44 -5.29
C ASN A 31 33.16 5.92 -3.92
N LEU A 32 33.18 6.76 -2.90
CA LEU A 32 32.69 6.43 -1.57
C LEU A 32 31.16 6.28 -1.57
N VAL A 33 30.43 7.19 -2.20
CA VAL A 33 28.96 7.11 -2.33
C VAL A 33 28.57 5.81 -3.02
N ASP A 34 29.23 5.45 -4.12
CA ASP A 34 28.97 4.22 -4.86
C ASP A 34 29.28 2.97 -3.99
N SER A 35 30.36 3.02 -3.19
CA SER A 35 30.68 1.95 -2.24
C SER A 35 29.64 1.82 -1.14
N TRP A 36 29.24 2.93 -0.52
CA TRP A 36 28.23 2.93 0.55
C TRP A 36 26.87 2.49 0.05
N ALA A 37 26.53 2.78 -1.21
CA ALA A 37 25.27 2.34 -1.83
C ALA A 37 25.14 0.80 -1.95
N GLY A 38 26.22 0.05 -1.70
CA GLY A 38 26.22 -1.42 -1.64
C GLY A 38 26.04 -2.00 -0.23
N THR A 39 25.93 -1.17 0.81
CA THR A 39 25.93 -1.63 2.21
C THR A 39 24.53 -1.91 2.75
N PRO A 40 24.38 -2.79 3.76
CA PRO A 40 23.09 -3.00 4.44
C PRO A 40 22.55 -1.72 5.09
N GLU A 41 23.40 -0.88 5.64
CA GLU A 41 23.03 0.38 6.27
C GLU A 41 22.39 1.35 5.27
N PHE A 42 22.92 1.41 4.06
CA PHE A 42 22.33 2.19 2.97
C PHE A 42 20.94 1.65 2.62
N ARG A 43 20.81 0.33 2.51
CA ARG A 43 19.51 -0.30 2.28
C ARG A 43 18.48 0.15 3.31
N ASP A 44 18.82 0.10 4.59
CA ASP A 44 17.90 0.44 5.67
C ASP A 44 17.52 1.93 5.66
N ARG A 45 18.47 2.81 5.31
CA ARG A 45 18.20 4.23 5.09
C ARG A 45 17.28 4.50 3.90
N MET A 46 17.44 3.75 2.81
CA MET A 46 16.58 3.90 1.64
C MET A 46 15.18 3.33 1.88
N ILE A 47 15.03 2.23 2.59
CA ILE A 47 13.72 1.74 3.00
C ILE A 47 12.99 2.80 3.84
N TYR A 48 13.66 3.42 4.81
CA TYR A 48 13.10 4.54 5.59
C TYR A 48 12.72 5.72 4.69
N PHE A 49 13.58 6.10 3.74
CA PHE A 49 13.29 7.14 2.76
C PHE A 49 12.05 6.81 1.93
N PHE A 50 11.92 5.58 1.42
CA PHE A 50 10.77 5.17 0.59
C PHE A 50 9.47 5.08 1.37
N ARG A 51 9.51 4.66 2.64
CA ARG A 51 8.34 4.72 3.52
C ARG A 51 7.74 6.13 3.55
N ASN A 52 8.58 7.14 3.72
CA ASN A 52 8.15 8.54 3.77
C ASN A 52 7.76 9.07 2.38
N THR A 53 8.56 8.79 1.36
CA THR A 53 8.34 9.29 -0.01
C THR A 53 7.03 8.78 -0.60
N PHE A 54 6.72 7.49 -0.43
CA PHE A 54 5.48 6.89 -0.93
C PHE A 54 4.33 6.95 0.07
N GLN A 55 4.52 7.60 1.22
CA GLN A 55 3.48 7.92 2.19
C GLN A 55 2.61 6.73 2.57
N GLN A 56 3.23 5.61 2.92
CA GLN A 56 2.52 4.41 3.36
C GLN A 56 2.71 4.12 4.86
N GLN A 57 3.22 5.09 5.61
CA GLN A 57 3.38 5.03 7.06
C GLN A 57 2.26 5.75 7.80
N GLY A 58 2.06 5.38 9.07
CA GLY A 58 1.05 6.00 9.93
C GLY A 58 -0.31 5.29 9.84
N PHE A 59 -0.42 4.27 9.01
CA PHE A 59 -1.59 3.42 8.93
C PHE A 59 -1.95 2.81 10.29
N ILE A 60 -0.96 2.41 11.08
CA ILE A 60 -1.12 1.85 12.43
C ILE A 60 -1.82 2.84 13.38
N ALA A 61 -1.70 4.15 13.15
CA ALA A 61 -2.33 5.18 13.99
C ALA A 61 -3.80 5.49 13.65
N ALA A 62 -4.33 5.11 12.47
CA ALA A 62 -5.70 5.39 12.04
C ALA A 62 -6.67 4.28 12.50
N GLU A 63 -7.23 4.35 13.69
CA GLU A 63 -7.93 3.24 14.36
C GLU A 63 -9.17 2.70 13.63
N ASP A 64 -10.07 3.54 13.17
CA ASP A 64 -11.35 3.10 12.60
C ASP A 64 -11.24 2.44 11.23
N PHE A 65 -10.31 2.90 10.41
CA PHE A 65 -10.19 2.44 9.03
C PHE A 65 -9.43 1.13 8.90
N LYS A 66 -8.46 0.89 9.76
CA LYS A 66 -7.64 -0.35 9.81
C LYS A 66 -8.49 -1.60 9.86
N LEU A 67 -9.38 -1.63 10.81
CA LEU A 67 -10.20 -2.78 11.12
C LEU A 67 -11.23 -3.07 10.02
N GLN A 68 -11.77 -2.03 9.45
CA GLN A 68 -12.81 -2.16 8.45
C GLN A 68 -12.27 -2.55 7.09
N LEU A 69 -11.09 -2.04 6.72
CA LEU A 69 -10.39 -2.46 5.51
C LEU A 69 -9.91 -3.91 5.59
N LEU A 70 -9.34 -4.29 6.74
CA LEU A 70 -8.67 -5.57 6.89
C LEU A 70 -9.63 -6.73 7.17
N LEU A 71 -10.78 -6.46 7.76
CA LEU A 71 -11.61 -7.50 8.35
C LEU A 71 -13.07 -7.48 7.88
N ASN A 72 -13.40 -6.71 6.85
CA ASN A 72 -14.76 -6.66 6.27
C ASN A 72 -15.86 -6.36 7.29
N GLY A 73 -15.65 -5.36 8.13
CA GLY A 73 -16.68 -4.81 8.99
C GLY A 73 -17.00 -5.62 10.24
N GLY A 74 -16.75 -5.03 11.37
CA GLY A 74 -17.35 -5.44 12.63
C GLY A 74 -16.47 -6.15 13.61
N PHE A 75 -15.17 -5.94 13.55
CA PHE A 75 -14.30 -6.38 14.64
C PHE A 75 -13.75 -5.19 15.39
N ASP A 76 -14.37 -4.96 16.54
CA ASP A 76 -13.77 -4.21 17.61
C ASP A 76 -12.65 -5.09 18.21
N PHE A 77 -11.42 -4.90 17.75
CA PHE A 77 -10.29 -5.33 18.56
C PHE A 77 -10.24 -4.36 19.71
N GLY A 78 -10.97 -4.66 20.76
CA GLY A 78 -10.93 -3.88 21.98
C GLY A 78 -9.49 -3.50 22.26
N SER A 79 -9.22 -2.24 22.42
CA SER A 79 -7.92 -1.57 22.47
C SER A 79 -6.90 -2.17 23.46
N ASN A 80 -7.27 -3.18 24.23
CA ASN A 80 -6.49 -3.77 25.29
C ASN A 80 -6.00 -5.20 25.00
N GLN A 81 -6.28 -5.76 23.81
CA GLN A 81 -5.98 -7.18 23.54
C GLN A 81 -5.03 -7.40 22.37
N ILE A 82 -4.50 -6.36 21.78
CA ILE A 82 -3.50 -6.43 20.73
C ILE A 82 -2.12 -6.68 21.38
N GLY A 83 -1.99 -7.82 22.06
CA GLY A 83 -0.70 -8.32 22.53
C GLY A 83 -0.09 -9.31 21.56
N ASP A 84 -0.65 -9.48 20.36
CA ASP A 84 -0.18 -10.47 19.43
C ASP A 84 0.77 -9.88 18.40
N ASP A 85 2.01 -10.35 18.46
CA ASP A 85 3.07 -10.00 17.53
C ASP A 85 2.68 -10.24 16.06
N ALA A 86 1.84 -11.22 15.75
CA ALA A 86 1.46 -11.55 14.38
C ALA A 86 0.61 -10.44 13.73
N TYR A 87 -0.34 -9.87 14.46
CA TYR A 87 -1.16 -8.77 13.96
C TYR A 87 -0.35 -7.49 13.76
N VAL A 88 0.44 -7.12 14.78
CA VAL A 88 1.32 -5.94 14.70
C VAL A 88 2.31 -6.09 13.54
N ARG A 89 2.88 -7.28 13.37
CA ARG A 89 3.77 -7.60 12.25
C ARG A 89 3.07 -7.52 10.90
N LEU A 90 1.83 -7.98 10.80
CA LEU A 90 1.06 -7.87 9.56
C LEU A 90 0.81 -6.41 9.17
N LEU A 91 0.49 -5.55 10.14
CA LEU A 91 0.34 -4.11 9.88
C LEU A 91 1.66 -3.47 9.45
N GLN A 92 2.77 -3.81 10.11
CA GLN A 92 4.10 -3.38 9.70
C GLN A 92 4.44 -3.88 8.28
N ASN A 93 4.11 -5.13 7.96
CA ASN A 93 4.31 -5.66 6.61
C ASN A 93 3.51 -4.88 5.56
N LEU A 94 2.30 -4.46 5.90
CA LEU A 94 1.48 -3.65 5.01
C LEU A 94 2.13 -2.28 4.72
N GLU A 95 2.68 -1.64 5.75
CA GLU A 95 3.41 -0.37 5.61
C GLU A 95 4.73 -0.52 4.86
N ASP A 96 5.44 -1.64 5.09
CA ASP A 96 6.79 -1.87 4.56
C ASP A 96 6.80 -2.39 3.12
N SER A 97 5.72 -3.04 2.69
CA SER A 97 5.66 -3.77 1.42
C SER A 97 6.11 -2.93 0.23
N PHE A 98 5.62 -1.70 0.10
CA PHE A 98 5.98 -0.89 -1.05
C PHE A 98 7.37 -0.26 -0.92
N ALA A 99 7.82 0.10 0.26
CA ALA A 99 9.19 0.57 0.47
C ALA A 99 10.21 -0.52 0.12
N LEU A 100 9.93 -1.77 0.51
CA LEU A 100 10.73 -2.93 0.13
C LEU A 100 10.64 -3.22 -1.37
N THR A 101 9.47 -3.04 -1.98
CA THR A 101 9.29 -3.16 -3.44
C THR A 101 10.18 -2.16 -4.18
N ALA A 102 10.14 -0.88 -3.78
CA ALA A 102 10.98 0.16 -4.36
C ALA A 102 12.48 -0.14 -4.21
N TRP A 103 12.87 -0.61 -3.04
CA TRP A 103 14.26 -1.05 -2.80
C TRP A 103 14.63 -2.24 -3.70
N GLN A 104 13.77 -3.24 -3.80
CA GLN A 104 14.08 -4.46 -4.56
C GLN A 104 14.18 -4.19 -6.07
N LEU A 105 13.40 -3.23 -6.60
CA LEU A 105 13.57 -2.76 -7.98
C LEU A 105 15.00 -2.21 -8.21
N ILE A 106 15.53 -1.44 -7.25
CA ILE A 106 16.90 -0.92 -7.33
C ILE A 106 17.93 -2.04 -7.23
N ALA A 107 17.73 -2.98 -6.31
CA ALA A 107 18.63 -4.12 -6.12
C ALA A 107 18.67 -5.02 -7.36
N ASP A 108 17.54 -5.20 -8.02
CA ASP A 108 17.42 -5.97 -9.27
C ASP A 108 17.87 -5.18 -10.51
N GLY A 109 18.32 -3.93 -10.36
CA GLY A 109 18.79 -3.08 -11.47
C GLY A 109 17.67 -2.61 -12.41
N LYS A 110 16.42 -2.59 -11.93
CA LYS A 110 15.26 -2.14 -12.69
C LYS A 110 15.17 -0.62 -12.74
N PRO A 111 14.55 -0.05 -13.79
CA PRO A 111 14.20 1.36 -13.80
C PRO A 111 13.35 1.74 -12.60
N PHE A 112 13.73 2.77 -11.87
CA PHE A 112 12.97 3.18 -10.69
C PHE A 112 11.56 3.70 -11.05
N SER A 113 11.35 4.10 -12.29
CA SER A 113 10.02 4.43 -12.82
C SER A 113 9.00 3.27 -12.71
N GLU A 114 9.46 2.02 -12.55
CA GLU A 114 8.58 0.88 -12.30
C GLU A 114 7.78 1.01 -10.99
N VAL A 115 8.16 1.87 -10.05
CA VAL A 115 7.34 2.19 -8.87
C VAL A 115 5.94 2.73 -9.23
N LEU A 116 5.77 3.24 -10.47
CA LEU A 116 4.49 3.71 -11.00
C LEU A 116 3.72 2.64 -11.79
N THR A 117 4.36 1.57 -12.20
CA THR A 117 3.76 0.62 -13.17
C THR A 117 3.80 -0.84 -12.72
N THR A 118 4.60 -1.15 -11.70
CA THR A 118 4.77 -2.55 -11.26
C THR A 118 3.46 -3.13 -10.73
N ASN A 119 3.19 -4.37 -11.10
CA ASN A 119 2.20 -5.25 -10.47
C ASN A 119 2.86 -6.35 -9.63
N ARG A 120 4.16 -6.23 -9.38
CA ARG A 120 4.92 -7.10 -8.50
C ARG A 120 5.26 -6.36 -7.22
N PHE A 121 5.03 -7.00 -6.10
CA PHE A 121 5.22 -6.41 -4.79
C PHE A 121 6.02 -7.36 -3.89
N MET A 122 6.83 -6.80 -3.01
CA MET A 122 7.44 -7.57 -1.93
C MET A 122 6.36 -7.89 -0.90
N MET A 123 6.11 -9.17 -0.68
CA MET A 123 5.09 -9.63 0.25
C MET A 123 5.61 -10.76 1.14
N THR A 124 5.10 -10.79 2.37
CA THR A 124 5.15 -11.96 3.25
C THR A 124 3.94 -12.86 2.99
N ASN A 125 3.94 -14.08 3.51
CA ASN A 125 2.78 -14.97 3.37
C ASN A 125 1.54 -14.42 4.08
N ALA A 126 1.72 -13.80 5.23
CA ALA A 126 0.62 -13.13 5.95
C ALA A 126 0.04 -11.97 5.13
N LEU A 127 0.89 -11.22 4.44
CA LEU A 127 0.43 -10.14 3.56
C LEU A 127 -0.28 -10.67 2.31
N LYS A 128 0.17 -11.77 1.71
CA LYS A 128 -0.58 -12.46 0.64
C LYS A 128 -1.99 -12.86 1.10
N SER A 129 -2.07 -13.46 2.28
CA SER A 129 -3.34 -13.83 2.91
C SER A 129 -4.27 -12.60 3.10
N LEU A 130 -3.70 -11.47 3.55
CA LEU A 130 -4.46 -10.22 3.69
C LEU A 130 -4.99 -9.69 2.36
N TYR A 131 -4.19 -9.68 1.30
CA TYR A 131 -4.64 -9.24 -0.02
C TYR A 131 -5.80 -10.09 -0.54
N LEU A 132 -5.76 -11.40 -0.29
CA LEU A 132 -6.88 -12.30 -0.60
C LEU A 132 -8.09 -12.00 0.28
N GLN A 133 -7.89 -11.75 1.58
CA GLN A 133 -8.96 -11.44 2.53
C GLN A 133 -9.72 -10.16 2.19
N ILE A 134 -9.02 -9.11 1.78
CA ILE A 134 -9.62 -7.84 1.38
C ILE A 134 -10.65 -8.02 0.25
N GLU A 135 -10.45 -8.97 -0.63
CA GLU A 135 -11.33 -9.23 -1.76
C GLU A 135 -12.42 -10.28 -1.48
N MET A 136 -12.37 -10.92 -0.33
CA MET A 136 -13.42 -11.90 0.02
C MET A 136 -14.71 -11.18 0.36
N PRO A 137 -15.84 -11.61 -0.20
CA PRO A 137 -17.14 -11.04 0.15
C PRO A 137 -17.45 -11.23 1.63
N ASN A 138 -18.10 -10.27 2.24
CA ASN A 138 -18.70 -10.43 3.55
C ASN A 138 -19.90 -11.36 3.43
N ASP A 139 -19.79 -12.57 3.96
CA ASP A 139 -20.81 -13.63 3.81
C ASP A 139 -22.16 -13.24 4.43
N ARG A 140 -22.15 -12.39 5.47
CA ARG A 140 -23.37 -11.91 6.11
C ARG A 140 -24.19 -10.96 5.24
N ALA A 141 -23.52 -10.10 4.48
CA ALA A 141 -24.19 -9.06 3.70
C ALA A 141 -24.90 -9.62 2.45
N ARG A 142 -24.57 -10.83 2.02
CA ARG A 142 -24.98 -11.34 0.70
C ARG A 142 -25.88 -12.57 0.71
N GLY A 143 -26.08 -13.21 1.82
CA GLY A 143 -26.79 -14.49 1.87
C GLY A 143 -26.17 -15.55 0.95
N ALA A 144 -24.94 -15.35 0.52
CA ALA A 144 -24.25 -16.21 -0.41
C ALA A 144 -23.44 -17.26 0.35
N THR A 145 -23.57 -18.50 -0.07
CA THR A 145 -22.65 -19.56 0.36
C THR A 145 -21.24 -19.19 -0.08
N PRO A 146 -20.25 -19.19 0.83
CA PRO A 146 -18.88 -18.90 0.48
C PRO A 146 -18.41 -19.75 -0.69
N LEU A 147 -17.81 -19.12 -1.68
CA LEU A 147 -17.26 -19.81 -2.82
C LEU A 147 -16.14 -20.74 -2.36
N ALA A 148 -16.31 -22.04 -2.51
CA ALA A 148 -15.29 -23.10 -2.38
C ALA A 148 -15.05 -23.72 -1.00
N TRP A 149 -15.86 -23.47 0.03
CA TRP A 149 -15.79 -24.24 1.28
C TRP A 149 -17.11 -24.97 1.55
N LYS A 150 -17.04 -26.08 2.26
CA LYS A 150 -18.21 -26.86 2.62
C LYS A 150 -18.56 -26.58 4.07
N ILE A 151 -19.83 -26.35 4.35
CA ILE A 151 -20.33 -26.32 5.72
C ILE A 151 -20.76 -27.75 6.07
N ASP A 152 -20.18 -28.30 7.13
CA ASP A 152 -20.64 -29.52 7.74
C ASP A 152 -21.50 -29.15 8.96
N SER A 153 -22.83 -29.39 8.83
CA SER A 153 -23.81 -29.19 9.90
C SER A 153 -23.74 -30.27 10.97
N SER A 154 -22.75 -31.17 10.92
CA SER A 154 -22.60 -32.20 11.93
C SER A 154 -22.41 -31.59 13.33
N ALA A 155 -22.88 -32.29 14.36
CA ALA A 155 -22.72 -31.90 15.74
C ALA A 155 -21.24 -32.01 16.24
N VAL A 156 -20.36 -32.60 15.45
CA VAL A 156 -18.93 -32.77 15.76
C VAL A 156 -18.15 -31.59 15.20
N PRO A 157 -17.55 -30.74 16.06
CA PRO A 157 -16.73 -29.65 15.60
C PRO A 157 -15.49 -30.14 14.87
N ILE A 158 -15.19 -29.55 13.73
CA ILE A 158 -13.96 -29.81 12.94
C ILE A 158 -12.88 -28.86 13.43
N PRO A 159 -11.70 -29.34 13.85
CA PRO A 159 -10.57 -28.48 14.17
C PRO A 159 -10.14 -27.65 12.98
N LEU A 160 -9.78 -26.37 13.21
CA LEU A 160 -9.29 -25.51 12.15
C LEU A 160 -8.05 -26.10 11.46
N GLU A 161 -7.19 -26.75 12.23
CA GLU A 161 -6.02 -27.47 11.75
C GLU A 161 -6.35 -28.46 10.62
N ASP A 162 -7.42 -29.22 10.81
CA ASP A 162 -7.91 -30.16 9.81
C ASP A 162 -8.52 -29.46 8.61
N SER A 163 -9.29 -28.42 8.85
CA SER A 163 -9.96 -27.66 7.78
C SER A 163 -9.00 -26.94 6.84
N ILE A 164 -7.83 -26.58 7.32
CA ILE A 164 -6.77 -25.90 6.53
C ILE A 164 -5.63 -26.82 6.10
N ASN A 165 -5.67 -28.11 6.44
CA ASN A 165 -4.66 -29.08 6.08
C ASN A 165 -5.07 -29.85 4.82
N PRO A 166 -4.37 -29.69 3.67
CA PRO A 166 -4.69 -30.40 2.42
C PRO A 166 -4.66 -31.92 2.52
N ALA A 167 -3.95 -32.47 3.50
CA ALA A 167 -3.89 -33.91 3.73
C ALA A 167 -5.05 -34.43 4.59
N SER A 168 -5.84 -33.56 5.22
CA SER A 168 -6.98 -33.93 6.02
C SER A 168 -8.20 -34.26 5.15
N PRO A 169 -9.01 -35.29 5.47
CA PRO A 169 -10.29 -35.52 4.84
C PRO A 169 -11.28 -34.35 5.05
N ASN A 170 -11.04 -33.53 6.07
CA ASN A 170 -11.82 -32.33 6.39
C ASN A 170 -11.28 -31.06 5.73
N TYR A 171 -10.32 -31.17 4.83
CA TYR A 171 -9.78 -30.01 4.14
C TYR A 171 -10.87 -29.18 3.49
N MET A 172 -10.87 -27.88 3.73
CA MET A 172 -11.87 -26.91 3.27
C MET A 172 -13.30 -27.23 3.75
N THR A 173 -13.47 -28.06 4.77
CA THR A 173 -14.74 -28.30 5.44
C THR A 173 -14.70 -27.66 6.83
N PHE A 174 -15.69 -26.85 7.15
CA PHE A 174 -15.77 -26.12 8.42
C PHE A 174 -17.03 -26.56 9.15
N SER A 175 -16.93 -26.68 10.47
CA SER A 175 -18.13 -26.98 11.26
C SER A 175 -19.12 -25.82 11.17
N ASP A 176 -20.38 -26.12 11.09
CA ASP A 176 -21.47 -25.17 11.26
C ASP A 176 -21.44 -24.56 12.66
N GLU A 177 -22.48 -24.38 13.35
CA GLU A 177 -22.43 -23.81 14.69
C GLU A 177 -21.88 -24.82 15.74
N LEU A 178 -21.01 -24.37 16.65
CA LEU A 178 -20.63 -25.20 17.79
C LEU A 178 -21.87 -25.41 18.67
N PRO A 179 -22.26 -26.65 18.96
CA PRO A 179 -23.36 -26.91 19.87
C PRO A 179 -23.14 -26.23 21.22
N ILE A 180 -24.23 -25.68 21.80
CA ILE A 180 -24.18 -24.98 23.10
C ILE A 180 -23.51 -25.81 24.18
N ALA A 181 -23.77 -27.11 24.22
CA ALA A 181 -23.15 -28.03 25.16
C ALA A 181 -21.61 -28.12 24.99
N VAL A 182 -21.13 -28.01 23.77
CA VAL A 182 -19.67 -27.99 23.50
C VAL A 182 -19.06 -26.67 23.89
N ARG A 183 -19.77 -25.56 23.69
CA ARG A 183 -19.34 -24.22 24.14
C ARG A 183 -19.20 -24.19 25.65
N THR A 184 -20.23 -24.62 26.38
CA THR A 184 -20.22 -24.62 27.85
C THR A 184 -19.20 -25.58 28.46
N ALA A 185 -18.94 -26.73 27.87
CA ALA A 185 -17.95 -27.67 28.36
C ALA A 185 -16.50 -27.21 28.23
N ARG A 186 -16.23 -26.21 27.36
CA ARG A 186 -14.90 -25.70 27.06
C ARG A 186 -14.55 -24.40 27.75
N THR A 187 -15.40 -23.88 28.57
CA THR A 187 -15.44 -22.50 28.98
C THR A 187 -14.69 -22.03 30.20
N PRO A 188 -13.87 -22.71 30.96
CA PRO A 188 -13.15 -21.97 32.00
C PRO A 188 -12.11 -21.01 31.46
N ASN A 189 -11.58 -21.23 30.26
CA ASN A 189 -10.46 -20.44 29.76
C ASN A 189 -10.47 -20.14 28.25
N CYS A 190 -11.56 -20.37 27.52
CA CYS A 190 -11.71 -20.18 26.09
C CYS A 190 -10.71 -20.93 25.18
N GLN A 191 -9.66 -21.50 25.74
CA GLN A 191 -8.62 -22.22 24.96
C GLN A 191 -9.21 -23.45 24.24
N GLY A 192 -10.23 -24.06 24.83
CA GLY A 192 -10.89 -25.20 24.23
C GLY A 192 -11.62 -24.93 22.91
N THR A 193 -11.95 -23.68 22.63
CA THR A 193 -12.60 -23.26 21.38
C THR A 193 -11.61 -22.69 20.36
N ALA A 194 -10.38 -22.50 20.76
CA ALA A 194 -9.39 -21.80 19.96
C ALA A 194 -9.05 -22.46 18.62
N GLY A 195 -9.19 -23.77 18.51
CA GLY A 195 -8.97 -24.53 17.29
C GLY A 195 -10.24 -24.76 16.45
N MET A 196 -11.37 -24.21 16.86
CA MET A 196 -12.65 -24.49 16.23
C MET A 196 -13.20 -23.26 15.55
N ILE A 197 -13.88 -23.47 14.43
CA ILE A 197 -14.57 -22.43 13.68
C ILE A 197 -16.04 -22.71 13.72
N ASN A 198 -16.81 -21.64 13.67
CA ASN A 198 -18.24 -21.66 13.52
C ASN A 198 -18.58 -21.03 12.17
N ALA A 199 -19.46 -21.65 11.39
CA ALA A 199 -19.83 -21.17 10.07
C ALA A 199 -20.45 -19.76 10.06
N PHE A 200 -21.06 -19.33 11.16
CA PHE A 200 -21.56 -17.97 11.32
C PHE A 200 -20.47 -16.92 11.50
N THR A 201 -19.22 -17.34 11.68
CA THR A 201 -18.12 -16.42 11.89
C THR A 201 -17.59 -15.83 10.60
N GLY A 202 -17.86 -16.46 9.46
CA GLY A 202 -17.45 -15.99 8.14
C GLY A 202 -15.92 -15.90 7.95
N ASN A 203 -15.55 -15.45 6.77
CA ASN A 203 -14.12 -15.39 6.35
C ASN A 203 -13.28 -14.44 7.22
N GLY A 204 -13.85 -13.35 7.73
CA GLY A 204 -13.15 -12.41 8.58
C GLY A 204 -12.68 -13.03 9.88
N ARG A 205 -13.50 -13.88 10.51
CA ARG A 205 -13.14 -14.57 11.75
C ARG A 205 -12.15 -15.71 11.51
N LEU A 206 -12.21 -16.37 10.38
CA LEU A 206 -11.16 -17.30 9.96
C LEU A 206 -9.81 -16.58 9.90
N PHE A 207 -9.78 -15.42 9.26
CA PHE A 207 -8.56 -14.64 9.17
C PHE A 207 -8.05 -14.17 10.54
N GLN A 208 -8.95 -13.73 11.44
CA GLN A 208 -8.57 -13.41 12.82
C GLN A 208 -7.97 -14.62 13.54
N ARG A 209 -8.56 -15.80 13.34
CA ARG A 209 -8.05 -17.03 13.95
C ARG A 209 -6.64 -17.34 13.46
N LEU A 210 -6.32 -17.06 12.19
CA LEU A 210 -4.96 -17.19 11.69
C LEU A 210 -3.98 -16.26 12.41
N LEU A 211 -4.45 -15.09 12.83
CA LEU A 211 -3.69 -14.10 13.61
C LEU A 211 -3.62 -14.41 15.11
N GLY A 212 -4.31 -15.46 15.59
CA GLY A 212 -4.31 -15.83 16.99
C GLY A 212 -5.44 -15.23 17.83
N PHE A 213 -6.48 -14.66 17.22
CA PHE A 213 -7.63 -14.15 17.96
C PHE A 213 -8.69 -15.21 18.16
N VAL A 214 -9.36 -15.18 19.31
CA VAL A 214 -10.49 -16.01 19.66
C VAL A 214 -11.68 -15.13 19.96
N ASP A 215 -12.79 -15.53 19.42
CA ASP A 215 -14.05 -14.84 19.55
C ASP A 215 -14.70 -14.99 20.93
N GLN A 216 -15.66 -14.11 21.22
CA GLN A 216 -16.50 -14.27 22.39
C GLN A 216 -17.35 -15.55 22.30
N VAL A 217 -17.37 -16.29 23.40
CA VAL A 217 -18.25 -17.44 23.57
C VAL A 217 -19.35 -17.07 24.56
N GLN A 218 -20.60 -17.30 24.17
CA GLN A 218 -21.74 -17.12 25.04
C GLN A 218 -22.29 -18.48 25.48
N ASP A 219 -22.82 -18.56 26.69
CA ASP A 219 -23.55 -19.75 27.17
C ASP A 219 -24.98 -19.81 26.62
N ALA A 220 -25.74 -20.81 27.03
CA ALA A 220 -27.11 -21.01 26.63
C ALA A 220 -28.07 -19.87 27.04
N ALA A 221 -27.66 -19.07 28.03
CA ALA A 221 -28.44 -17.90 28.49
C ALA A 221 -28.02 -16.61 27.78
N GLY A 222 -27.04 -16.67 26.82
CA GLY A 222 -26.52 -15.50 26.13
C GLY A 222 -25.48 -14.70 26.93
N VAL A 223 -25.03 -15.24 28.06
CA VAL A 223 -24.01 -14.60 28.89
C VAL A 223 -22.64 -14.88 28.30
N THR A 224 -21.84 -13.85 28.11
CA THR A 224 -20.45 -14.00 27.64
C THR A 224 -19.63 -14.72 28.71
N VAL A 225 -19.25 -15.95 28.41
CA VAL A 225 -18.43 -16.81 29.29
C VAL A 225 -16.95 -16.79 28.90
N CYS A 226 -16.65 -16.13 27.78
CA CYS A 226 -15.33 -16.02 27.24
C CYS A 226 -15.27 -14.72 26.42
N ALA A 227 -14.41 -13.81 26.84
CA ALA A 227 -14.12 -12.61 26.08
C ALA A 227 -13.07 -12.91 25.01
N ASP A 228 -12.99 -12.05 24.00
CA ASP A 228 -11.94 -12.11 22.99
C ASP A 228 -10.55 -12.07 23.64
N HIS A 229 -9.66 -12.94 23.21
CA HIS A 229 -8.30 -13.00 23.71
C HIS A 229 -7.34 -13.57 22.69
N ALA A 230 -6.07 -13.27 22.86
CA ALA A 230 -5.02 -13.78 22.01
C ALA A 230 -4.70 -15.25 22.34
N VAL A 231 -4.48 -16.05 21.31
CA VAL A 231 -3.97 -17.41 21.36
C VAL A 231 -2.84 -17.54 20.35
N LYS A 232 -2.14 -18.69 20.36
CA LYS A 232 -1.08 -18.93 19.39
C LYS A 232 -1.61 -18.76 17.95
N PRO A 233 -1.02 -17.88 17.13
CA PRO A 233 -1.42 -17.70 15.74
C PRO A 233 -1.07 -18.92 14.88
N TYR A 234 -1.76 -19.08 13.76
CA TYR A 234 -1.40 -20.05 12.72
C TYR A 234 -0.33 -19.53 11.78
N PHE A 235 -0.20 -18.21 11.66
CA PHE A 235 0.98 -17.63 11.01
C PHE A 235 2.21 -17.92 11.84
N THR A 236 3.23 -18.47 11.19
CA THR A 236 4.53 -18.69 11.82
C THR A 236 5.39 -17.42 11.72
N PRO A 237 6.51 -17.33 12.48
CA PRO A 237 7.44 -16.20 12.31
C PRO A 237 7.91 -16.02 10.86
N GLU A 238 8.07 -17.11 10.10
CA GLU A 238 8.47 -17.06 8.70
C GLU A 238 7.38 -16.43 7.83
N ASP A 239 6.11 -16.65 8.15
CA ASP A 239 4.97 -16.10 7.40
C ASP A 239 4.88 -14.57 7.48
N VAL A 240 5.47 -13.96 8.52
CA VAL A 240 5.45 -12.51 8.75
C VAL A 240 6.81 -11.83 8.55
N ASN A 241 7.89 -12.60 8.41
CA ASN A 241 9.24 -12.04 8.28
C ASN A 241 9.92 -12.34 6.95
N ASN A 242 9.51 -13.40 6.23
CA ASN A 242 10.13 -13.77 4.96
C ASN A 242 9.45 -13.07 3.79
N TRP A 243 10.21 -12.24 3.12
CA TRP A 243 9.74 -11.45 1.98
C TRP A 243 10.11 -12.11 0.66
N SER A 244 9.17 -12.07 -0.29
CA SER A 244 9.38 -12.55 -1.65
C SER A 244 8.64 -11.69 -2.65
N TRP A 245 9.10 -11.71 -3.91
CA TRP A 245 8.35 -11.14 -5.02
C TRP A 245 7.04 -11.90 -5.24
N VAL A 246 5.94 -11.16 -5.33
CA VAL A 246 4.62 -11.69 -5.66
C VAL A 246 4.01 -10.86 -6.78
N THR A 247 3.61 -11.51 -7.85
CA THR A 247 2.88 -10.87 -8.96
C THR A 247 1.39 -10.83 -8.64
N VAL A 248 0.80 -9.66 -8.66
CA VAL A 248 -0.66 -9.51 -8.60
C VAL A 248 -1.18 -9.38 -10.02
N ARG A 249 -2.06 -10.27 -10.42
CA ARG A 249 -2.64 -10.31 -11.76
C ARG A 249 -4.16 -10.49 -11.72
N PRO A 250 -4.89 -10.12 -12.76
CA PRO A 250 -6.29 -10.48 -12.87
C PRO A 250 -6.50 -11.98 -12.83
N LEU A 251 -7.64 -12.42 -12.29
CA LEU A 251 -8.07 -13.82 -12.39
C LEU A 251 -8.24 -14.20 -13.87
N ALA A 252 -7.73 -15.37 -14.23
CA ALA A 252 -7.99 -15.95 -15.54
C ALA A 252 -9.45 -16.45 -15.63
N ALA A 253 -9.97 -16.56 -16.84
CA ALA A 253 -11.31 -17.09 -17.05
C ALA A 253 -11.42 -18.52 -16.51
N GLY A 254 -12.36 -18.75 -15.59
CA GLY A 254 -12.56 -20.04 -14.92
C GLY A 254 -11.58 -20.35 -13.79
N GLU A 255 -10.67 -19.46 -13.48
CA GLU A 255 -9.75 -19.62 -12.34
C GLU A 255 -10.50 -19.39 -11.02
N THR A 256 -10.30 -20.31 -10.07
CA THR A 256 -10.79 -20.14 -8.70
C THR A 256 -9.74 -19.38 -7.90
N ARG A 257 -10.18 -18.32 -7.22
CA ARG A 257 -9.32 -17.54 -6.35
C ARG A 257 -8.81 -18.39 -5.18
N LEU A 258 -7.53 -18.22 -4.84
CA LEU A 258 -6.98 -18.76 -3.61
C LEU A 258 -7.67 -18.12 -2.40
N LEU A 259 -7.96 -18.90 -1.38
CA LEU A 259 -8.63 -18.42 -0.17
C LEU A 259 -7.60 -17.90 0.84
N SER A 260 -7.98 -16.85 1.58
CA SER A 260 -7.08 -16.17 2.53
C SER A 260 -6.55 -17.06 3.66
N TYR A 261 -7.23 -18.16 3.92
CA TYR A 261 -6.88 -19.12 4.98
C TYR A 261 -6.24 -20.41 4.45
N ASP A 262 -6.02 -20.55 3.15
CA ASP A 262 -5.33 -21.68 2.56
C ASP A 262 -3.81 -21.52 2.67
N LEU A 263 -3.30 -21.52 3.90
CA LEU A 263 -1.89 -21.26 4.19
C LEU A 263 -0.92 -22.17 3.42
N PRO A 264 -1.17 -23.48 3.26
CA PRO A 264 -0.26 -24.36 2.52
C PRO A 264 -0.06 -23.91 1.06
N ASN A 265 -1.10 -23.43 0.39
CA ASN A 265 -1.01 -22.93 -0.97
C ASN A 265 -0.51 -21.48 -1.02
N ILE A 266 -0.89 -20.62 -0.07
CA ILE A 266 -0.36 -19.27 0.07
C ILE A 266 1.16 -19.25 0.21
N ARG A 267 1.72 -20.16 1.03
CA ARG A 267 3.17 -20.28 1.25
C ARG A 267 3.94 -20.61 -0.04
N LYS A 268 3.32 -21.30 -0.97
CA LYS A 268 3.90 -21.69 -2.27
C LYS A 268 3.66 -20.64 -3.36
N ALA A 269 2.65 -19.78 -3.19
CA ALA A 269 2.21 -18.86 -4.23
C ALA A 269 3.25 -17.75 -4.50
N THR A 270 3.67 -17.63 -5.73
CA THR A 270 4.46 -16.52 -6.28
C THR A 270 3.62 -15.51 -7.05
N GLU A 271 2.34 -15.83 -7.24
CA GLU A 271 1.34 -15.00 -7.91
C GLU A 271 0.02 -15.02 -7.12
N LEU A 272 -0.71 -13.92 -7.17
CA LEU A 272 -2.08 -13.83 -6.68
C LEU A 272 -3.02 -13.41 -7.82
N GLY A 273 -3.98 -14.29 -8.13
CA GLY A 273 -5.11 -13.96 -8.99
C GLY A 273 -6.14 -13.16 -8.21
N LEU A 274 -6.29 -11.87 -8.50
CA LEU A 274 -7.17 -10.95 -7.78
C LEU A 274 -8.17 -10.29 -8.74
N GLY A 275 -9.34 -9.91 -8.21
CA GLY A 275 -10.33 -9.13 -8.95
C GLY A 275 -9.98 -7.65 -9.03
N ILE A 276 -9.18 -7.16 -8.08
CA ILE A 276 -8.77 -5.75 -8.00
C ILE A 276 -7.39 -5.61 -8.63
N PRO A 277 -7.23 -4.81 -9.69
CA PRO A 277 -5.92 -4.56 -10.28
C PRO A 277 -5.03 -3.77 -9.31
N ARG A 278 -3.76 -4.20 -9.19
CA ARG A 278 -2.75 -3.55 -8.38
C ARG A 278 -1.58 -3.12 -9.25
N PHE A 279 -1.31 -1.82 -9.29
CA PHE A 279 -0.22 -1.22 -10.05
C PHE A 279 0.38 -0.06 -9.28
N GLY A 280 1.70 -0.01 -9.17
CA GLY A 280 2.42 1.06 -8.51
C GLY A 280 2.05 1.24 -7.03
N PHE A 281 2.58 2.29 -6.41
CA PHE A 281 2.37 2.58 -4.99
C PHE A 281 0.93 2.98 -4.65
N TYR A 282 0.22 3.59 -5.61
CA TYR A 282 -1.08 4.25 -5.42
C TYR A 282 -2.28 3.29 -5.43
N THR A 283 -2.05 1.99 -5.58
CA THR A 283 -3.09 0.95 -5.49
C THR A 283 -2.87 -0.02 -4.33
N THR A 284 -1.81 0.16 -3.54
CA THR A 284 -1.58 -0.68 -2.36
C THR A 284 -2.64 -0.42 -1.30
N PRO A 285 -3.04 -1.43 -0.53
CA PRO A 285 -4.04 -1.25 0.52
C PRO A 285 -3.63 -0.19 1.56
N SER A 286 -2.34 -0.11 1.92
CA SER A 286 -1.82 0.90 2.84
C SER A 286 -2.01 2.33 2.31
N TYR A 287 -1.71 2.55 1.02
CA TYR A 287 -1.91 3.86 0.40
C TYR A 287 -3.38 4.27 0.35
N LEU A 288 -4.24 3.35 -0.08
CA LEU A 288 -5.68 3.59 -0.14
C LEU A 288 -6.29 3.82 1.25
N ALA A 289 -5.75 3.16 2.28
CA ALA A 289 -6.17 3.34 3.66
C ALA A 289 -5.77 4.70 4.21
N LEU A 290 -4.54 5.14 3.93
CA LEU A 290 -4.01 6.41 4.41
C LEU A 290 -4.66 7.60 3.70
N TRP A 291 -4.83 7.49 2.39
CA TRP A 291 -5.43 8.54 1.54
C TRP A 291 -6.89 8.25 1.23
N ASN A 292 -7.57 7.81 2.24
CA ASN A 292 -8.98 7.54 2.28
C ASN A 292 -9.80 8.82 2.09
N THR A 293 -10.99 8.69 1.52
CA THR A 293 -11.90 9.78 1.26
C THR A 293 -13.25 9.57 1.97
N ASN A 294 -14.05 10.63 2.06
CA ASN A 294 -15.41 10.55 2.60
C ASN A 294 -16.46 10.31 1.50
N ASP A 295 -17.72 10.20 1.90
CA ASP A 295 -18.87 9.91 1.05
C ASP A 295 -19.02 10.83 -0.16
N SER A 296 -18.66 12.10 -0.01
CA SER A 296 -18.81 13.11 -1.06
C SER A 296 -17.55 13.32 -1.91
N ASN A 297 -16.45 12.67 -1.57
CA ASN A 297 -15.12 13.00 -2.11
C ASN A 297 -14.33 11.79 -2.61
N GLN A 298 -15.02 10.75 -3.05
CA GLN A 298 -14.46 9.43 -3.37
C GLN A 298 -13.33 9.50 -4.38
N HIS A 299 -12.18 8.97 -3.98
CA HIS A 299 -10.92 8.90 -4.74
C HIS A 299 -10.37 10.22 -5.27
N ARG A 300 -10.98 11.38 -5.01
CA ARG A 300 -10.41 12.68 -5.37
C ARG A 300 -9.15 12.99 -4.58
N VAL A 301 -9.19 12.73 -3.27
CA VAL A 301 -8.01 12.89 -2.40
C VAL A 301 -6.92 11.91 -2.83
N THR A 302 -7.26 10.64 -3.02
CA THR A 302 -6.33 9.61 -3.47
C THR A 302 -5.67 9.99 -4.80
N ALA A 303 -6.46 10.44 -5.77
CA ALA A 303 -5.98 10.86 -7.09
C ALA A 303 -5.04 12.06 -6.99
N ASN A 304 -5.45 13.12 -6.28
CA ASN A 304 -4.63 14.32 -6.11
C ASN A 304 -3.32 14.02 -5.36
N GLN A 305 -3.39 13.22 -4.31
CA GLN A 305 -2.20 12.81 -3.55
C GLN A 305 -1.24 11.97 -4.39
N THR A 306 -1.77 11.13 -5.29
CA THR A 306 -0.94 10.37 -6.23
C THR A 306 -0.15 11.29 -7.15
N LEU A 307 -0.76 12.36 -7.67
CA LEU A 307 -0.04 13.36 -8.46
C LEU A 307 1.02 14.07 -7.63
N LEU A 308 0.71 14.42 -6.39
CA LEU A 308 1.66 15.08 -5.50
C LEU A 308 2.91 14.21 -5.27
N VAL A 309 2.71 12.93 -4.96
CA VAL A 309 3.82 11.98 -4.73
C VAL A 309 4.59 11.69 -6.02
N ALA A 310 3.88 11.39 -7.11
CA ALA A 310 4.52 10.98 -8.36
C ALA A 310 5.14 12.15 -9.14
N LEU A 311 4.49 13.33 -9.14
CA LEU A 311 4.85 14.44 -10.01
C LEU A 311 5.34 15.69 -9.25
N GLY A 312 5.23 15.70 -7.91
CA GLY A 312 5.51 16.88 -7.08
C GLY A 312 4.49 18.01 -7.30
N GLN A 313 3.33 17.72 -7.84
CA GLN A 313 2.32 18.72 -8.20
C GLN A 313 0.91 18.23 -7.84
N SER A 314 0.10 19.10 -7.26
CA SER A 314 -1.32 18.86 -7.01
C SER A 314 -2.20 19.45 -8.11
N PHE A 315 -3.46 19.05 -8.14
CA PHE A 315 -4.46 19.70 -8.97
C PHE A 315 -4.67 21.15 -8.54
N THR A 316 -4.54 22.03 -9.50
CA THR A 316 -4.94 23.44 -9.41
C THR A 316 -5.72 23.80 -10.66
N SER A 317 -6.46 24.89 -10.62
CA SER A 317 -7.14 25.38 -11.84
C SER A 317 -6.16 25.68 -12.99
N ALA A 318 -4.89 25.97 -12.67
CA ALA A 318 -3.85 26.22 -13.67
C ALA A 318 -3.26 24.92 -14.24
N SER A 319 -3.20 23.84 -13.47
CA SER A 319 -2.69 22.54 -13.95
C SER A 319 -3.75 21.69 -14.63
N ALA A 320 -5.03 21.98 -14.39
CA ALA A 320 -6.16 21.26 -14.95
C ALA A 320 -6.44 21.73 -16.40
N ILE A 321 -6.19 20.87 -17.37
CA ILE A 321 -6.53 21.12 -18.78
C ILE A 321 -7.89 20.51 -19.12
N THR A 322 -8.50 20.97 -20.21
CA THR A 322 -9.79 20.42 -20.64
C THR A 322 -9.60 18.98 -21.13
N PRO A 323 -10.22 17.98 -20.50
CA PRO A 323 -10.04 16.59 -20.87
C PRO A 323 -10.72 16.26 -22.20
N ILE A 324 -10.14 15.33 -22.95
CA ILE A 324 -10.72 14.85 -24.23
C ILE A 324 -11.96 13.98 -24.03
N SER A 325 -12.18 13.50 -22.81
CA SER A 325 -13.38 12.76 -22.43
C SER A 325 -13.67 13.05 -20.95
N THR A 326 -14.95 13.09 -20.59
CA THR A 326 -15.40 13.51 -19.26
C THR A 326 -16.29 12.46 -18.58
N PRO A 327 -15.85 11.20 -18.43
CA PRO A 327 -16.64 10.24 -17.70
C PRO A 327 -16.69 10.62 -16.21
N GLY A 328 -17.81 10.39 -15.57
CA GLY A 328 -17.95 10.52 -14.12
C GLY A 328 -17.89 11.95 -13.57
N LEU A 329 -18.15 12.96 -14.38
CA LEU A 329 -18.34 14.32 -13.87
C LEU A 329 -19.47 14.36 -12.85
N ASP A 330 -19.16 14.93 -11.70
CA ASP A 330 -20.16 15.18 -10.66
C ASP A 330 -21.04 16.36 -11.07
N SER A 331 -22.34 16.14 -11.19
CA SER A 331 -23.30 17.17 -11.63
C SER A 331 -23.31 18.41 -10.73
N SER A 332 -22.98 18.28 -9.45
CA SER A 332 -22.94 19.39 -8.50
C SER A 332 -21.69 20.28 -8.67
N HIS A 333 -20.61 19.74 -9.24
CA HIS A 333 -19.34 20.44 -9.44
C HIS A 333 -18.97 20.64 -10.91
N SER A 334 -19.81 20.14 -11.84
CA SER A 334 -19.54 20.19 -13.28
C SER A 334 -20.14 21.39 -14.01
N VAL A 335 -20.68 22.38 -13.28
CA VAL A 335 -21.27 23.58 -13.88
C VAL A 335 -20.15 24.47 -14.43
N SER A 336 -20.09 24.59 -15.72
CA SER A 336 -19.11 25.45 -16.41
C SER A 336 -19.21 26.90 -15.91
N GLY A 337 -18.06 27.53 -15.70
CA GLY A 337 -17.98 28.91 -15.20
C GLY A 337 -17.95 29.05 -13.68
N THR A 338 -18.08 27.96 -12.92
CA THR A 338 -17.87 27.97 -11.46
C THR A 338 -16.39 27.71 -11.11
N GLU A 339 -15.95 28.16 -9.93
CA GLU A 339 -14.61 27.87 -9.42
C GLU A 339 -14.35 26.36 -9.29
N CYS A 340 -15.35 25.61 -8.84
CA CYS A 340 -15.26 24.15 -8.69
C CYS A 340 -14.95 23.47 -10.02
N TYR A 341 -15.56 23.92 -11.12
CA TYR A 341 -15.33 23.34 -12.44
C TYR A 341 -13.86 23.44 -12.89
N GLY A 342 -13.14 24.48 -12.44
CA GLY A 342 -11.73 24.66 -12.76
C GLY A 342 -10.88 23.43 -12.53
N CYS A 343 -11.10 22.73 -11.40
CA CYS A 343 -10.40 21.49 -11.03
C CYS A 343 -11.19 20.22 -11.40
N HIS A 344 -12.49 20.22 -11.12
CA HIS A 344 -13.34 19.02 -11.24
C HIS A 344 -13.48 18.51 -12.67
N LYS A 345 -13.40 19.41 -13.69
CA LYS A 345 -13.41 19.00 -15.10
C LYS A 345 -12.37 17.93 -15.44
N SER A 346 -11.23 17.91 -14.71
CA SER A 346 -10.13 16.98 -14.93
C SER A 346 -10.00 15.96 -13.80
N LEU A 347 -10.22 16.35 -12.55
CA LEU A 347 -10.09 15.49 -11.39
C LEU A 347 -11.16 14.38 -11.37
N ASP A 348 -12.41 14.69 -11.75
CA ASP A 348 -13.47 13.70 -11.75
C ASP A 348 -13.30 12.63 -12.83
N PRO A 349 -12.92 12.93 -14.07
CA PRO A 349 -12.53 11.92 -15.05
C PRO A 349 -11.29 11.13 -14.66
N LEU A 350 -10.34 11.74 -13.95
CA LEU A 350 -9.12 11.07 -13.47
C LEU A 350 -9.44 10.02 -12.41
N ARG A 351 -10.25 10.35 -11.42
CA ARG A 351 -10.58 9.42 -10.32
C ARG A 351 -11.25 8.12 -10.76
N GLN A 352 -11.77 8.07 -12.00
CA GLN A 352 -12.37 6.87 -12.56
C GLN A 352 -11.37 5.71 -12.68
N PHE A 353 -10.07 5.95 -12.73
CA PHE A 353 -9.06 4.90 -12.66
C PHE A 353 -9.17 4.07 -11.38
N TRP A 354 -9.64 4.65 -10.28
CA TRP A 354 -9.85 3.95 -9.00
C TRP A 354 -11.24 3.34 -8.85
N ALA A 355 -12.06 3.31 -9.92
CA ALA A 355 -13.45 2.82 -9.83
C ALA A 355 -13.57 1.38 -9.28
N THR A 356 -12.55 0.55 -9.43
CA THR A 356 -12.50 -0.81 -8.90
C THR A 356 -11.75 -0.91 -7.58
N GLN A 357 -11.18 0.18 -7.08
CA GLN A 357 -10.43 0.19 -5.83
C GLN A 357 -11.36 0.42 -4.64
N MET A 358 -10.90 0.04 -3.47
CA MET A 358 -11.61 0.26 -2.21
C MET A 358 -11.63 1.75 -1.86
N ASP A 359 -12.74 2.22 -1.32
CA ASP A 359 -12.88 3.52 -0.72
C ASP A 359 -13.55 3.43 0.66
N TYR A 360 -13.74 4.58 1.32
CA TYR A 360 -14.34 4.67 2.64
C TYR A 360 -15.73 4.02 2.72
N ASN A 361 -16.53 4.13 1.66
CA ASN A 361 -17.92 3.70 1.66
C ASN A 361 -18.10 2.24 1.24
N ASP A 362 -17.11 1.64 0.59
CA ASP A 362 -17.16 0.28 0.07
C ASP A 362 -16.62 -0.77 1.06
N ARG A 363 -16.46 -0.39 2.32
CA ARG A 363 -15.89 -1.23 3.38
C ARG A 363 -16.57 -2.60 3.54
N ASN A 364 -17.87 -2.65 3.28
CA ASN A 364 -18.69 -3.84 3.51
C ASN A 364 -19.14 -4.56 2.23
N ASP A 365 -19.08 -3.92 1.07
CA ASP A 365 -19.68 -4.41 -0.17
C ASP A 365 -18.73 -4.47 -1.35
N PHE A 366 -17.46 -4.56 -1.09
CA PHE A 366 -16.49 -4.71 -2.13
C PHE A 366 -16.63 -6.07 -2.87
N PRO A 367 -16.74 -6.15 -4.18
CA PRO A 367 -16.68 -5.13 -5.23
C PRO A 367 -18.03 -4.63 -5.76
N THR A 368 -19.15 -4.84 -5.07
CA THR A 368 -20.50 -4.47 -5.56
C THR A 368 -20.95 -3.13 -4.99
N ARG A 369 -20.51 -2.06 -5.59
CA ARG A 369 -20.74 -0.67 -5.16
C ARG A 369 -22.20 -0.18 -5.27
N ALA A 370 -23.12 -1.00 -5.75
CA ALA A 370 -24.48 -0.55 -6.08
C ALA A 370 -25.44 -0.42 -4.88
N ALA A 371 -25.07 -0.91 -3.67
CA ALA A 371 -26.06 -1.16 -2.62
C ALA A 371 -26.14 -0.10 -1.50
N ASN A 372 -25.19 0.86 -1.40
CA ASN A 372 -25.05 1.65 -0.16
C ASN A 372 -25.74 3.01 -0.15
N GLY A 373 -26.69 3.27 -1.03
CA GLY A 373 -27.51 4.51 -1.01
C GLY A 373 -26.72 5.81 -1.30
N ILE A 374 -25.43 5.72 -1.67
CA ILE A 374 -24.64 6.88 -2.04
C ILE A 374 -25.01 7.29 -3.46
N PRO A 375 -25.24 8.58 -3.71
CA PRO A 375 -25.58 9.06 -5.05
C PRO A 375 -24.56 8.63 -6.10
N ALA A 376 -25.03 8.07 -7.22
CA ALA A 376 -24.17 7.58 -8.31
C ALA A 376 -23.20 8.65 -8.88
N ASN A 377 -23.57 9.91 -8.75
CA ASN A 377 -22.76 11.05 -9.20
C ASN A 377 -21.53 11.34 -8.31
N THR A 378 -21.47 10.76 -7.12
CA THR A 378 -20.31 10.94 -6.22
C THR A 378 -19.29 9.84 -6.33
N ARG A 379 -19.59 8.73 -7.01
CA ARG A 379 -18.75 7.55 -7.16
C ARG A 379 -18.09 7.44 -8.53
N PRO A 380 -16.85 6.95 -8.60
CA PRO A 380 -16.32 6.43 -9.85
C PRO A 380 -17.14 5.20 -10.27
N THR A 381 -17.77 5.28 -11.44
CA THR A 381 -18.64 4.20 -11.94
C THR A 381 -18.10 3.52 -13.20
N THR A 382 -17.12 4.12 -13.83
CA THR A 382 -16.55 3.67 -15.10
C THR A 382 -15.18 3.06 -14.87
N ILE A 383 -14.91 1.88 -15.41
CA ILE A 383 -13.55 1.31 -15.42
C ILE A 383 -12.73 2.12 -16.42
N GLY A 384 -11.54 2.57 -15.98
CA GLY A 384 -10.71 3.48 -16.75
C GLY A 384 -11.13 4.94 -16.63
N GLY A 385 -10.29 5.85 -17.07
CA GLY A 385 -10.49 7.27 -16.86
C GLY A 385 -9.77 8.13 -17.90
N THR A 386 -9.90 9.44 -17.74
CA THR A 386 -9.16 10.41 -18.54
C THR A 386 -8.12 11.10 -17.68
N PHE A 387 -6.88 11.04 -18.13
CA PHE A 387 -5.77 11.76 -17.55
C PHE A 387 -5.58 13.07 -18.31
N ALA A 388 -5.92 14.18 -17.68
CA ALA A 388 -5.82 15.52 -18.27
C ALA A 388 -5.06 16.43 -17.30
N PHE A 389 -3.73 16.40 -17.35
CA PHE A 389 -2.84 17.11 -16.44
C PHE A 389 -1.52 17.49 -17.12
N GLY A 390 -1.09 18.75 -16.94
CA GLY A 390 0.13 19.24 -17.57
C GLY A 390 0.07 19.16 -19.09
N ASN A 391 1.03 18.47 -19.70
CA ASN A 391 1.11 18.27 -21.16
C ASN A 391 0.42 16.97 -21.63
N VAL A 392 -0.22 16.20 -20.75
CA VAL A 392 -0.84 14.90 -21.09
C VAL A 392 -2.36 15.01 -21.07
N ASN A 393 -2.99 14.53 -22.14
CA ASN A 393 -4.44 14.44 -22.26
C ASN A 393 -4.80 13.14 -22.99
N ALA A 394 -5.08 12.08 -22.22
CA ALA A 394 -5.25 10.74 -22.75
C ALA A 394 -6.34 9.97 -22.01
N VAL A 395 -6.98 9.02 -22.69
CA VAL A 395 -7.94 8.07 -22.09
C VAL A 395 -7.24 6.74 -21.82
N GLY A 396 -7.41 6.21 -20.61
CA GLY A 396 -6.92 4.89 -20.21
C GLY A 396 -8.08 3.93 -19.98
N ALA A 397 -7.96 2.72 -20.49
CA ALA A 397 -9.01 1.70 -20.37
C ALA A 397 -9.14 1.12 -18.95
N ASN A 398 -8.07 1.18 -18.17
CA ASN A 398 -8.02 0.63 -16.80
C ASN A 398 -6.82 1.21 -16.02
N MET A 399 -6.66 0.79 -14.79
CA MET A 399 -5.58 1.25 -13.89
C MET A 399 -4.17 0.98 -14.44
N ALA A 400 -3.95 -0.04 -15.27
CA ALA A 400 -2.63 -0.32 -15.85
C ALA A 400 -2.14 0.80 -16.79
N ALA A 401 -3.07 1.55 -17.39
CA ALA A 401 -2.73 2.68 -18.27
C ALA A 401 -2.28 3.94 -17.50
N PHE A 402 -2.61 4.05 -16.22
CA PHE A 402 -2.40 5.27 -15.45
C PHE A 402 -0.91 5.56 -15.18
N GLY A 403 -0.15 4.57 -14.73
CA GLY A 403 1.29 4.74 -14.46
C GLY A 403 2.10 5.22 -15.67
N PRO A 404 1.93 4.63 -16.87
CA PRO A 404 2.55 5.14 -18.09
C PRO A 404 2.18 6.60 -18.42
N MET A 405 0.97 7.04 -18.11
CA MET A 405 0.55 8.44 -18.33
C MET A 405 1.26 9.40 -17.38
N LEU A 406 1.46 9.01 -16.12
CA LEU A 406 2.25 9.78 -15.15
C LEU A 406 3.68 10.03 -15.66
N LEU A 407 4.30 9.03 -16.29
CA LEU A 407 5.65 9.12 -16.83
C LEU A 407 5.76 10.03 -18.08
N GLN A 408 4.65 10.41 -18.71
CA GLN A 408 4.63 11.32 -19.85
C GLN A 408 4.53 12.79 -19.44
N VAL A 409 4.17 13.06 -18.17
CA VAL A 409 4.09 14.44 -17.69
C VAL A 409 5.49 15.01 -17.57
N ALA A 410 5.77 16.04 -18.34
CA ALA A 410 7.07 16.70 -18.40
C ALA A 410 6.92 18.22 -18.28
N ASP A 411 8.01 18.86 -17.93
CA ASP A 411 8.13 20.31 -17.96
C ASP A 411 8.47 20.83 -19.38
N PRO A 412 8.57 22.15 -19.58
CA PRO A 412 8.90 22.71 -20.89
C PRO A 412 10.25 22.26 -21.47
N ASP A 413 11.20 21.87 -20.62
CA ASP A 413 12.52 21.37 -21.06
C ASP A 413 12.52 19.83 -21.23
N MET A 414 11.37 19.20 -21.24
CA MET A 414 11.16 17.76 -21.45
C MET A 414 11.75 16.88 -20.33
N ILE A 415 12.02 17.44 -19.15
CA ILE A 415 12.33 16.65 -17.96
C ILE A 415 11.00 16.17 -17.37
N THR A 416 10.87 14.86 -17.18
CA THR A 416 9.65 14.30 -16.61
C THR A 416 9.41 14.79 -15.18
N ARG A 417 8.15 15.09 -14.86
CA ARG A 417 7.81 15.50 -13.48
C ARG A 417 8.14 14.43 -12.46
N PHE A 418 8.14 13.16 -12.84
CA PHE A 418 8.61 12.08 -11.98
C PHE A 418 10.10 12.22 -11.61
N ALA A 419 10.97 12.52 -12.59
CA ALA A 419 12.39 12.75 -12.32
C ALA A 419 12.61 13.95 -11.40
N ILE A 420 11.89 15.05 -11.66
CA ILE A 420 11.93 16.25 -10.82
C ILE A 420 11.45 15.94 -9.40
N SER A 421 10.32 15.24 -9.25
CA SER A 421 9.75 14.88 -7.94
C SER A 421 10.70 14.02 -7.12
N MET A 422 11.31 12.98 -7.72
CA MET A 422 12.24 12.10 -7.01
C MET A 422 13.55 12.82 -6.63
N THR A 423 14.05 13.70 -7.51
CA THR A 423 15.21 14.56 -7.19
C THR A 423 14.89 15.50 -6.02
N GLN A 424 13.68 16.08 -6.02
CA GLN A 424 13.22 16.96 -4.95
C GLN A 424 13.06 16.22 -3.61
N ALA A 425 12.51 15.00 -3.64
CA ALA A 425 12.40 14.17 -2.45
C ALA A 425 13.77 13.90 -1.80
N LEU A 426 14.79 13.60 -2.62
CA LEU A 426 16.17 13.41 -2.11
C LEU A 426 16.81 14.71 -1.65
N CYS A 427 16.55 15.84 -2.32
CA CYS A 427 16.98 17.15 -1.84
C CYS A 427 16.43 17.43 -0.45
N PHE A 428 15.14 17.21 -0.27
CA PHE A 428 14.49 17.38 1.03
C PHE A 428 15.07 16.45 2.09
N TYR A 429 15.30 15.19 1.75
CA TYR A 429 15.94 14.21 2.62
C TYR A 429 17.35 14.66 3.05
N ALA A 430 18.14 15.19 2.11
CA ALA A 430 19.51 15.58 2.36
C ALA A 430 19.66 16.92 3.13
N ASN A 431 18.71 17.86 2.95
CA ASN A 431 18.85 19.24 3.41
C ASN A 431 17.73 19.67 4.38
N SER A 432 16.72 18.83 4.63
CA SER A 432 15.49 19.19 5.35
C SER A 432 14.76 20.39 4.71
N SER A 433 15.02 20.66 3.45
CA SER A 433 14.39 21.73 2.67
C SER A 433 14.40 21.37 1.19
N ALA A 434 13.45 21.95 0.45
CA ALA A 434 13.39 21.81 -0.99
C ALA A 434 14.57 22.50 -1.68
N CYS A 435 15.06 21.90 -2.78
CA CYS A 435 15.95 22.59 -3.71
C CYS A 435 15.12 23.46 -4.67
N ALA A 436 15.69 24.54 -5.16
CA ALA A 436 15.04 25.34 -6.18
C ALA A 436 14.98 24.58 -7.52
N GLU A 437 13.79 24.34 -8.04
CA GLU A 437 13.64 23.62 -9.33
C GLU A 437 14.30 24.37 -10.52
N ALA A 438 14.46 25.68 -10.41
CA ALA A 438 15.14 26.50 -11.42
C ALA A 438 16.67 26.46 -11.32
N ASP A 439 17.23 25.84 -10.26
CA ASP A 439 18.68 25.70 -10.12
C ASP A 439 19.23 24.82 -11.25
N PRO A 440 20.24 25.31 -12.02
CA PRO A 440 20.81 24.54 -13.13
C PRO A 440 21.38 23.18 -12.72
N GLU A 441 21.94 23.08 -11.52
CA GLU A 441 22.48 21.81 -11.02
C GLU A 441 21.36 20.82 -10.64
N PHE A 442 20.27 21.32 -10.03
CA PHE A 442 19.08 20.51 -9.78
C PHE A 442 18.51 19.92 -11.08
N ARG A 443 18.37 20.76 -12.11
CA ARG A 443 17.86 20.34 -13.43
C ARG A 443 18.78 19.33 -14.10
N ARG A 444 20.10 19.58 -14.03
CA ARG A 444 21.11 18.63 -14.53
C ARG A 444 20.97 17.24 -13.90
N ILE A 445 20.76 17.20 -12.56
CA ILE A 445 20.62 15.93 -11.82
C ILE A 445 19.31 15.23 -12.22
N ALA A 446 18.20 15.94 -12.27
CA ALA A 446 16.91 15.36 -12.68
C ALA A 446 16.99 14.80 -14.12
N GLN A 447 17.65 15.53 -15.04
CA GLN A 447 17.86 15.07 -16.41
C GLN A 447 18.79 13.86 -16.48
N ALA A 448 19.88 13.82 -15.69
CA ALA A 448 20.76 12.67 -15.61
C ALA A 448 20.03 11.42 -15.11
N PHE A 449 19.16 11.58 -14.11
CA PHE A 449 18.31 10.49 -13.62
C PHE A 449 17.38 9.97 -14.72
N GLN A 450 16.67 10.85 -15.40
CA GLN A 450 15.80 10.46 -16.53
C GLN A 450 16.61 9.77 -17.64
N SER A 451 17.74 10.35 -18.05
CA SER A 451 18.58 9.84 -19.14
C SER A 451 19.26 8.51 -18.84
N SER A 452 19.45 8.19 -17.56
CA SER A 452 19.96 6.89 -17.12
C SER A 452 18.87 5.79 -17.08
N ASN A 453 17.73 6.02 -17.74
CA ASN A 453 16.54 5.16 -17.63
C ASN A 453 16.06 5.02 -16.17
N TYR A 454 16.04 6.13 -15.46
CA TYR A 454 15.64 6.22 -14.05
C TYR A 454 16.44 5.28 -13.14
N ASN A 455 17.74 5.18 -13.36
CA ASN A 455 18.63 4.43 -12.47
C ASN A 455 18.79 5.18 -11.14
N PHE A 456 18.22 4.63 -10.08
CA PHE A 456 18.20 5.31 -8.78
C PHE A 456 19.60 5.46 -8.18
N LYS A 457 20.53 4.54 -8.44
CA LYS A 457 21.94 4.68 -7.99
C LYS A 457 22.60 5.87 -8.66
N THR A 458 22.30 6.13 -9.94
CA THR A 458 22.75 7.35 -10.62
C THR A 458 22.21 8.59 -9.91
N LEU A 459 20.92 8.62 -9.57
CA LEU A 459 20.35 9.75 -8.84
C LEU A 459 21.02 9.97 -7.48
N ILE A 460 21.27 8.90 -6.72
CA ILE A 460 22.00 8.98 -5.44
C ILE A 460 23.43 9.54 -5.67
N SER A 461 24.17 8.99 -6.63
CA SER A 461 25.54 9.44 -6.90
C SER A 461 25.57 10.90 -7.32
N GLU A 462 24.69 11.33 -8.24
CA GLU A 462 24.62 12.70 -8.71
C GLU A 462 24.27 13.70 -7.60
N ILE A 463 23.24 13.42 -6.79
CA ILE A 463 22.77 14.38 -5.79
C ILE A 463 23.72 14.49 -4.58
N PHE A 464 24.23 13.35 -4.05
CA PHE A 464 25.05 13.34 -2.85
C PHE A 464 26.50 13.76 -3.11
N THR A 465 26.90 13.91 -4.36
CA THR A 465 28.20 14.51 -4.74
C THR A 465 28.09 15.93 -5.27
N SER A 466 26.86 16.44 -5.44
CA SER A 466 26.61 17.77 -5.99
C SER A 466 26.80 18.89 -4.95
N PRO A 467 27.04 20.13 -5.40
CA PRO A 467 27.05 21.30 -4.53
C PRO A 467 25.74 21.51 -3.76
N LEU A 468 24.59 21.06 -4.27
CA LEU A 468 23.28 21.14 -3.58
C LEU A 468 23.30 20.48 -2.20
N VAL A 469 24.12 19.45 -2.01
CA VAL A 469 24.24 18.72 -0.74
C VAL A 469 25.59 18.98 -0.04
N THR A 470 26.67 19.17 -0.81
CA THR A 470 28.04 19.21 -0.31
C THR A 470 28.58 20.61 -0.09
N ALA A 471 27.93 21.67 -0.61
CA ALA A 471 28.39 23.04 -0.44
C ALA A 471 28.53 23.40 1.04
N ALA A 472 29.72 23.86 1.40
CA ALA A 472 30.01 24.32 2.75
C ALA A 472 29.47 25.74 3.02
N SER A 473 29.16 26.49 1.98
CA SER A 473 28.53 27.81 2.12
C SER A 473 27.08 27.64 2.43
N ASN A 474 26.67 28.04 3.61
CA ASN A 474 25.29 28.32 3.93
C ASN A 474 24.78 29.48 3.05
N THR A 475 24.51 29.21 1.78
CA THR A 475 23.66 30.07 0.96
C THR A 475 22.19 29.91 1.34
N MET A 476 21.87 28.98 2.24
CA MET A 476 20.66 29.07 3.02
C MET A 476 20.82 30.19 4.04
N THR A 477 20.56 31.40 3.65
CA THR A 477 20.06 32.41 4.56
C THR A 477 18.76 31.82 5.09
N PHE A 478 18.82 31.17 6.25
CA PHE A 478 17.65 31.09 7.11
C PHE A 478 17.22 32.53 7.29
N GLY A 479 16.20 32.94 6.60
CA GLY A 479 15.48 34.14 6.94
C GLY A 479 14.92 33.91 8.35
N MET A 480 15.74 34.25 9.34
CA MET A 480 15.29 34.50 10.69
C MET A 480 14.51 35.83 10.66
N ASN A 481 13.48 35.88 9.88
CA ASN A 481 12.51 36.95 9.92
C ASN A 481 11.17 36.35 10.30
N GLY A 482 10.97 36.41 11.61
CA GLY A 482 9.70 36.63 12.23
C GLY A 482 8.83 35.40 12.35
N VAL A 483 8.80 34.94 13.57
CA VAL A 483 7.61 34.72 14.39
C VAL A 483 6.30 34.53 13.64
#